data_4abf1fc877af3fdfa3065a53eff88e30
#
_entry.id   4abf1fc877af3fdfa3065a53eff88e30
#
_cell.length_a   1.000
_cell.length_b   1.000
_cell.length_c   1.000
_cell.angle_alpha   90.00
_cell.angle_beta   90.00
_cell.angle_gamma   90.00
#
_symmetry.space_group_name_H-M   'P 1'
#
loop_
_entity.id
_entity.type
_entity.pdbx_description
1 polymer ?
#
loop_
_entity_poly.entity_id
_entity_poly.type
_entity_poly.pdbx_seq_one_letter_code
_entity_poly.pdbx_strand_id
1 'polypeptide(L)'
;MKEKGTPNNQENEPSPEANEAPSPFFSVQTPMGEFSVDMKEFADAKAAAYAMMPKQKRSNLFDSKMFTFLEAAKTQRDSRYWRGHLGALMKAHLDVYLEPEFEVVEEFLIEEGVFRPCLYDTIPLQGNKRQRIMVLGTRFYQSKITPEHRFTLISSVDGDGDHRVTLHVPAGRNMNTERYDFSNFINQLEEDFYKAGPLNGAFFDLKYNFIERDPNIDNLLAWDSKVKETLWSDIITFQKAMPKLKELGLSNSRGVILAGPPGTGKTMIAKWLAAHSDITCILISAEMITGRQDIKKCYELARKVSPTLLIIEDIDTAGALDRRAADHPLLGEFLQSMDGIVPNHGVIPLATTN
;
A
#
# COMPACT_ATOMS: atom_id res chain seq x y z
N MET A 1 55.21 -0.85 60.83
CA MET A 1 56.32 0.11 60.53
C MET A 1 56.12 0.56 59.07
N LYS A 2 55.90 1.89 58.98
CA LYS A 2 56.19 2.84 57.87
C LYS A 2 55.81 2.42 56.45
N GLU A 3 54.72 2.97 55.87
CA GLU A 3 54.65 4.30 55.20
C GLU A 3 55.56 4.44 53.96
N LYS A 4 54.93 4.71 52.87
CA LYS A 4 55.13 5.74 51.82
C LYS A 4 54.80 5.11 50.46
N GLY A 5 54.04 5.64 49.55
CA GLY A 5 53.55 6.96 49.26
C GLY A 5 53.21 6.97 47.81
N THR A 6 52.09 7.54 47.46
CA THR A 6 51.55 7.81 46.09
C THR A 6 52.55 8.58 45.22
N PRO A 7 52.43 8.53 43.90
CA PRO A 7 51.70 9.64 43.29
C PRO A 7 50.66 9.25 42.21
N ASN A 8 49.64 10.00 42.29
CA ASN A 8 48.53 10.26 41.41
C ASN A 8 49.00 10.63 39.98
N ASN A 9 48.56 9.88 38.98
CA ASN A 9 48.51 10.35 37.59
C ASN A 9 47.04 10.40 37.18
N GLN A 10 46.52 11.61 37.24
CA GLN A 10 45.25 11.97 36.57
C GLN A 10 45.57 12.09 35.08
N GLU A 11 45.17 11.11 34.31
CA GLU A 11 44.97 11.27 32.89
C GLU A 11 43.64 12.01 32.66
N ASN A 12 43.74 13.18 32.06
CA ASN A 12 42.61 13.98 31.58
C ASN A 12 41.89 13.21 30.49
N GLU A 13 40.70 12.69 30.81
CA GLU A 13 39.70 12.36 29.79
C GLU A 13 39.15 13.68 29.20
N PRO A 14 39.07 13.81 27.86
CA PRO A 14 38.38 14.94 27.24
C PRO A 14 36.87 14.83 27.54
N SER A 15 36.32 15.87 28.12
CA SER A 15 34.88 16.04 28.31
C SER A 15 34.15 15.87 26.97
N PRO A 16 32.99 15.18 26.94
CA PRO A 16 32.17 15.11 25.73
C PRO A 16 31.69 16.52 25.36
N GLU A 17 32.03 16.93 24.15
CA GLU A 17 31.46 18.14 23.53
C GLU A 17 29.94 18.09 23.65
N ALA A 18 29.40 19.03 24.39
CA ALA A 18 27.97 19.27 24.48
C ALA A 18 27.47 19.55 23.06
N ASN A 19 26.59 18.69 22.55
CA ASN A 19 25.78 18.99 21.38
C ASN A 19 24.98 20.28 21.68
N GLU A 20 25.52 21.41 21.29
CA GLU A 20 24.78 22.66 21.30
C GLU A 20 23.59 22.50 20.38
N ALA A 21 22.38 22.62 20.95
CA ALA A 21 21.14 22.71 20.17
C ALA A 21 21.32 23.85 19.13
N PRO A 22 20.86 23.67 17.89
CA PRO A 22 21.01 24.68 16.86
C PRO A 22 20.45 26.01 17.37
N SER A 23 21.25 27.06 17.24
CA SER A 23 20.91 28.41 17.66
C SER A 23 19.54 28.79 17.10
N PRO A 24 18.61 29.30 17.92
CA PRO A 24 17.31 29.74 17.45
C PRO A 24 17.37 31.01 16.58
N PHE A 25 18.57 31.58 16.39
CA PHE A 25 18.81 32.82 15.66
C PHE A 25 19.36 32.53 14.26
N PHE A 26 18.76 33.14 13.26
CA PHE A 26 19.27 33.19 11.90
C PHE A 26 19.84 34.56 11.62
N SER A 27 21.14 34.65 11.32
CA SER A 27 21.82 35.91 11.00
C SER A 27 21.77 36.17 9.49
N VAL A 28 21.31 37.37 9.14
CA VAL A 28 21.29 37.86 7.75
C VAL A 28 22.24 39.04 7.64
N GLN A 29 23.27 38.93 6.81
CA GLN A 29 24.13 40.06 6.47
C GLN A 29 23.47 40.93 5.39
N THR A 30 23.31 42.19 5.66
CA THR A 30 22.81 43.20 4.72
C THR A 30 23.84 44.29 4.54
N PRO A 31 23.71 45.14 3.49
CA PRO A 31 24.61 46.33 3.34
C PRO A 31 24.56 47.32 4.51
N MET A 32 23.56 47.20 5.39
CA MET A 32 23.37 48.05 6.56
C MET A 32 23.87 47.42 7.88
N GLY A 33 24.40 46.17 7.83
CA GLY A 33 24.89 45.43 8.97
C GLY A 33 24.32 44.00 9.09
N GLU A 34 24.73 43.30 10.12
CA GLU A 34 24.25 41.98 10.47
C GLU A 34 22.99 42.11 11.35
N PHE A 35 21.90 41.43 10.90
CA PHE A 35 20.65 41.34 11.64
C PHE A 35 20.46 39.90 12.10
N SER A 36 20.24 39.73 13.40
CA SER A 36 19.85 38.43 13.97
C SER A 36 18.33 38.35 14.10
N VAL A 37 17.75 37.31 13.53
CA VAL A 37 16.31 37.06 13.58
C VAL A 37 16.06 35.84 14.47
N ASP A 38 15.29 36.03 15.54
CA ASP A 38 14.78 34.91 16.33
C ASP A 38 13.72 34.17 15.49
N MET A 39 14.06 32.95 15.10
CA MET A 39 13.19 32.13 14.26
C MET A 39 11.89 31.76 14.97
N LYS A 40 11.89 31.69 16.31
CA LYS A 40 10.70 31.40 17.10
C LYS A 40 9.78 32.62 17.14
N GLU A 41 10.32 33.81 17.47
CA GLU A 41 9.54 35.06 17.42
C GLU A 41 9.00 35.36 16.01
N PHE A 42 9.80 35.09 14.97
CA PHE A 42 9.36 35.23 13.58
C PHE A 42 8.24 34.27 13.23
N ALA A 43 8.35 33.01 13.65
CA ALA A 43 7.29 32.01 13.43
C ALA A 43 6.01 32.35 14.18
N ASP A 44 6.14 32.81 15.44
CA ASP A 44 5.00 33.21 16.29
C ASP A 44 4.33 34.47 15.76
N ALA A 45 5.10 35.48 15.34
CA ALA A 45 4.56 36.69 14.71
C ALA A 45 3.84 36.38 13.37
N LYS A 46 4.41 35.50 12.58
CA LYS A 46 3.80 35.02 11.34
C LYS A 46 2.51 34.23 11.59
N ALA A 47 2.50 33.35 12.60
CA ALA A 47 1.32 32.59 13.00
C ALA A 47 0.21 33.53 13.52
N ALA A 48 0.55 34.54 14.34
CA ALA A 48 -0.36 35.52 14.87
C ALA A 48 -0.95 36.41 13.75
N ALA A 49 -0.12 36.91 12.84
CA ALA A 49 -0.58 37.68 11.68
C ALA A 49 -1.53 36.85 10.80
N TYR A 50 -1.24 35.56 10.68
CA TYR A 50 -2.07 34.63 9.92
C TYR A 50 -3.38 34.30 10.63
N ALA A 51 -3.38 34.17 11.95
CA ALA A 51 -4.61 33.96 12.74
C ALA A 51 -5.58 35.13 12.63
N MET A 52 -5.06 36.34 12.41
CA MET A 52 -5.86 37.56 12.18
C MET A 52 -6.46 37.67 10.76
N MET A 53 -6.02 36.83 9.81
CA MET A 53 -6.59 36.86 8.47
C MET A 53 -7.98 36.19 8.48
N PRO A 54 -8.99 36.77 7.80
CA PRO A 54 -10.31 36.17 7.65
C PRO A 54 -10.20 34.77 7.03
N LYS A 55 -10.95 33.80 7.54
CA LYS A 55 -10.97 32.39 7.03
C LYS A 55 -11.16 32.34 5.51
N GLN A 56 -11.91 33.28 4.95
CA GLN A 56 -12.18 33.39 3.50
C GLN A 56 -10.93 33.74 2.67
N LYS A 57 -9.92 34.44 3.23
CA LYS A 57 -8.64 34.70 2.55
C LYS A 57 -7.69 33.48 2.56
N ARG A 58 -7.89 32.53 3.48
CA ARG A 58 -7.05 31.35 3.60
C ARG A 58 -7.34 30.31 2.51
N SER A 59 -8.62 30.13 2.13
CA SER A 59 -9.01 29.28 1.00
C SER A 59 -8.56 29.88 -0.34
N ASN A 60 -8.51 31.19 -0.46
CA ASN A 60 -8.17 31.86 -1.72
C ASN A 60 -6.70 31.65 -2.15
N LEU A 61 -5.77 31.37 -1.24
CA LEU A 61 -4.36 31.20 -1.59
C LEU A 61 -4.12 29.89 -2.38
N PHE A 62 -4.71 28.79 -1.89
CA PHE A 62 -4.66 27.49 -2.59
C PHE A 62 -5.37 27.59 -3.93
N ASP A 63 -6.61 28.07 -3.91
CA ASP A 63 -7.44 28.17 -5.11
C ASP A 63 -6.77 29.08 -6.15
N SER A 64 -6.22 30.24 -5.75
CA SER A 64 -5.49 31.12 -6.65
C SER A 64 -4.29 30.45 -7.29
N LYS A 65 -3.48 29.72 -6.50
CA LYS A 65 -2.31 29.01 -7.02
C LYS A 65 -2.70 27.88 -7.96
N MET A 66 -3.74 27.11 -7.61
CA MET A 66 -4.27 26.02 -8.42
C MET A 66 -4.87 26.55 -9.74
N PHE A 67 -5.69 27.60 -9.69
CA PHE A 67 -6.28 28.21 -10.90
C PHE A 67 -5.22 28.80 -11.84
N THR A 68 -4.18 29.41 -11.27
CA THR A 68 -3.04 29.90 -12.06
C THR A 68 -2.31 28.76 -12.75
N PHE A 69 -2.02 27.68 -12.02
CA PHE A 69 -1.35 26.51 -12.59
C PHE A 69 -2.18 25.82 -13.67
N LEU A 70 -3.47 25.63 -13.41
CA LEU A 70 -4.40 24.97 -14.34
C LEU A 70 -4.84 25.87 -15.50
N GLU A 71 -4.45 27.15 -15.48
CA GLU A 71 -4.89 28.16 -16.47
C GLU A 71 -6.41 28.18 -16.64
N ALA A 72 -7.15 28.00 -15.54
CA ALA A 72 -8.59 27.83 -15.54
C ALA A 72 -9.28 28.70 -14.48
N ALA A 73 -10.40 29.32 -14.85
CA ALA A 73 -11.22 30.09 -13.91
C ALA A 73 -12.08 29.19 -13.00
N LYS A 74 -12.28 27.95 -13.36
CA LYS A 74 -13.07 26.95 -12.61
C LYS A 74 -12.42 25.57 -12.76
N THR A 75 -12.54 24.77 -11.73
CA THR A 75 -12.09 23.38 -11.74
C THR A 75 -13.24 22.44 -11.48
N GLN A 76 -13.15 21.24 -12.06
CA GLN A 76 -13.91 20.06 -11.65
C GLN A 76 -13.05 19.25 -10.71
N ARG A 77 -13.65 18.70 -9.68
CA ARG A 77 -12.96 17.83 -8.72
C ARG A 77 -13.70 16.55 -8.51
N ASP A 78 -12.95 15.48 -8.27
CA ASP A 78 -13.47 14.21 -7.79
C ASP A 78 -12.48 13.57 -6.83
N SER A 79 -12.96 12.62 -6.01
CA SER A 79 -12.15 12.02 -4.95
C SER A 79 -12.33 10.52 -4.90
N ARG A 80 -11.24 9.80 -4.65
CA ARG A 80 -11.23 8.37 -4.40
C ARG A 80 -10.72 8.06 -3.01
N TYR A 81 -11.29 7.05 -2.41
CA TYR A 81 -11.00 6.57 -1.07
C TYR A 81 -10.55 5.12 -1.11
N TRP A 82 -9.44 4.81 -0.42
CA TRP A 82 -8.98 3.44 -0.23
C TRP A 82 -8.63 3.22 1.25
N ARG A 83 -9.05 2.07 1.77
CA ARG A 83 -8.92 1.77 3.20
C ARG A 83 -7.51 1.29 3.57
N GLY A 84 -7.03 1.78 4.70
CA GLY A 84 -5.85 1.31 5.40
C GLY A 84 -4.64 1.04 4.48
N HIS A 85 -4.02 -0.11 4.65
CA HIS A 85 -2.79 -0.46 3.92
C HIS A 85 -2.96 -0.55 2.39
N LEU A 86 -4.15 -0.98 1.91
CA LEU A 86 -4.46 -0.93 0.47
C LEU A 86 -4.31 0.49 -0.08
N GLY A 87 -4.77 1.49 0.67
CA GLY A 87 -4.67 2.89 0.25
C GLY A 87 -3.23 3.38 0.16
N ALA A 88 -2.38 2.93 1.07
CA ALA A 88 -0.96 3.22 1.02
C ALA A 88 -0.28 2.60 -0.22
N LEU A 89 -0.61 1.34 -0.53
CA LEU A 89 -0.11 0.65 -1.73
C LEU A 89 -0.64 1.28 -3.03
N MET A 90 -1.90 1.71 -3.05
CA MET A 90 -2.49 2.42 -4.19
C MET A 90 -1.78 3.75 -4.45
N LYS A 91 -1.42 4.51 -3.40
CA LYS A 91 -0.63 5.74 -3.55
C LYS A 91 0.79 5.47 -4.05
N ALA A 92 1.42 4.41 -3.56
CA ALA A 92 2.73 4.00 -4.06
C ALA A 92 2.68 3.67 -5.56
N HIS A 93 1.64 2.96 -5.98
CA HIS A 93 1.44 2.60 -7.37
C HIS A 93 1.07 3.80 -8.25
N LEU A 94 0.28 4.72 -7.73
CA LEU A 94 -0.10 5.96 -8.42
C LEU A 94 1.10 6.76 -8.90
N ASP A 95 2.14 6.89 -8.06
CA ASP A 95 3.37 7.59 -8.43
C ASP A 95 4.07 6.89 -9.62
N VAL A 96 4.15 5.56 -9.60
CA VAL A 96 4.73 4.74 -10.69
C VAL A 96 3.87 4.83 -11.96
N TYR A 97 2.55 4.80 -11.80
CA TYR A 97 1.60 4.87 -12.91
C TYR A 97 1.64 6.21 -13.65
N LEU A 98 1.85 7.31 -12.92
CA LEU A 98 1.90 8.66 -13.50
C LEU A 98 3.27 9.00 -14.10
N GLU A 99 4.35 8.42 -13.56
CA GLU A 99 5.72 8.79 -13.93
C GLU A 99 6.01 8.76 -15.45
N PRO A 100 5.52 7.80 -16.26
CA PRO A 100 5.82 7.77 -17.70
C PRO A 100 5.27 8.97 -18.47
N GLU A 101 4.09 9.46 -18.12
CA GLU A 101 3.36 10.48 -18.89
C GLU A 101 3.40 11.88 -18.26
N PHE A 102 3.59 11.95 -16.95
CA PHE A 102 3.50 13.19 -16.18
C PHE A 102 4.75 13.47 -15.38
N GLU A 103 5.04 14.75 -15.20
CA GLU A 103 6.04 15.25 -14.27
C GLU A 103 5.40 16.06 -13.17
N VAL A 104 5.99 16.05 -12.00
CA VAL A 104 5.60 16.92 -10.87
C VAL A 104 6.28 18.26 -11.04
N VAL A 105 5.51 19.29 -11.36
CA VAL A 105 6.02 20.65 -11.51
C VAL A 105 6.27 21.29 -10.15
N GLU A 106 5.38 21.03 -9.20
CA GLU A 106 5.48 21.58 -7.86
C GLU A 106 4.75 20.66 -6.86
N GLU A 107 5.27 20.60 -5.63
CA GLU A 107 4.60 19.93 -4.52
C GLU A 107 4.65 20.77 -3.24
N PHE A 108 3.57 20.78 -2.48
CA PHE A 108 3.46 21.52 -1.23
C PHE A 108 2.29 21.04 -0.38
N LEU A 109 2.36 21.36 0.91
CA LEU A 109 1.25 21.30 1.85
C LEU A 109 0.86 22.73 2.23
N ILE A 110 -0.44 22.99 2.40
CA ILE A 110 -0.91 24.23 3.00
C ILE A 110 -1.43 23.92 4.39
N GLU A 111 -0.72 24.41 5.38
CA GLU A 111 -1.11 24.32 6.77
C GLU A 111 -1.20 25.72 7.36
N GLU A 112 -2.33 26.05 7.97
CA GLU A 112 -2.61 27.39 8.48
C GLU A 112 -2.35 28.52 7.46
N GLY A 113 -2.41 28.16 6.13
CA GLY A 113 -2.20 29.01 4.97
C GLY A 113 -0.76 29.40 4.69
N VAL A 114 0.13 28.65 5.20
CA VAL A 114 1.55 28.69 4.85
C VAL A 114 1.87 27.50 4.00
N PHE A 115 2.64 27.70 2.94
CA PHE A 115 3.21 26.60 2.18
C PHE A 115 4.28 25.89 2.99
N ARG A 116 4.13 24.59 3.14
CA ARG A 116 5.07 23.70 3.82
C ARG A 116 5.46 22.54 2.90
N PRO A 117 6.55 21.83 3.18
CA PRO A 117 6.86 20.57 2.53
C PRO A 117 5.73 19.56 2.74
N CYS A 118 5.49 18.70 1.73
CA CYS A 118 4.57 17.59 1.84
C CYS A 118 5.02 16.61 2.93
N LEU A 119 4.06 15.94 3.56
CA LEU A 119 4.35 14.87 4.51
C LEU A 119 4.41 13.52 3.78
N TYR A 120 5.41 12.75 4.13
CA TYR A 120 5.67 11.44 3.54
C TYR A 120 5.75 10.37 4.61
N ASP A 121 5.36 9.16 4.24
CA ASP A 121 5.57 7.95 5.00
C ASP A 121 6.34 6.94 4.15
N THR A 122 6.86 5.90 4.79
CA THR A 122 7.59 4.83 4.13
C THR A 122 6.91 3.51 4.41
N ILE A 123 6.37 2.88 3.36
CA ILE A 123 5.67 1.61 3.46
C ILE A 123 6.59 0.45 3.06
N PRO A 124 6.44 -0.72 3.72
CA PRO A 124 7.11 -1.93 3.30
C PRO A 124 6.48 -2.49 2.02
N LEU A 125 7.30 -3.08 1.18
CA LEU A 125 6.91 -3.88 0.02
C LEU A 125 7.54 -5.28 0.13
N GLN A 126 7.11 -6.22 -0.72
CA GLN A 126 7.67 -7.57 -0.78
C GLN A 126 9.20 -7.55 -0.98
N GLY A 127 9.91 -8.45 -0.30
CA GLY A 127 11.37 -8.61 -0.41
C GLY A 127 12.16 -7.49 0.28
N ASN A 128 11.73 -7.05 1.44
CA ASN A 128 12.39 -6.00 2.24
C ASN A 128 12.55 -4.65 1.51
N LYS A 129 11.86 -4.44 0.41
CA LYS A 129 11.81 -3.15 -0.28
C LYS A 129 10.96 -2.18 0.52
N ARG A 130 11.27 -0.90 0.37
CA ARG A 130 10.49 0.18 0.97
C ARG A 130 10.22 1.25 -0.07
N GLN A 131 9.03 1.82 -0.02
CA GLN A 131 8.65 2.91 -0.90
C GLN A 131 8.12 4.09 -0.10
N ARG A 132 8.60 5.27 -0.45
CA ARG A 132 8.13 6.54 0.13
C ARG A 132 6.86 6.95 -0.59
N ILE A 133 5.81 7.30 0.17
CA ILE A 133 4.52 7.76 -0.34
C ILE A 133 4.16 9.12 0.27
N MET A 134 3.52 9.97 -0.50
CA MET A 134 2.97 11.22 0.02
C MET A 134 1.67 10.92 0.79
N VAL A 135 1.68 11.13 2.11
CA VAL A 135 0.50 10.94 2.96
C VAL A 135 -0.36 12.19 3.01
N LEU A 136 0.26 13.38 3.04
CA LEU A 136 -0.45 14.64 3.07
C LEU A 136 0.28 15.69 2.21
N GLY A 137 -0.43 16.28 1.26
CA GLY A 137 0.10 17.31 0.39
C GLY A 137 -0.62 17.43 -0.93
N THR A 138 -0.14 18.34 -1.75
CA THR A 138 -0.64 18.64 -3.09
C THR A 138 0.51 18.54 -4.07
N ARG A 139 0.26 17.92 -5.22
CA ARG A 139 1.16 17.92 -6.38
C ARG A 139 0.49 18.51 -7.60
N PHE A 140 1.23 19.29 -8.31
CA PHE A 140 0.87 19.85 -9.60
C PHE A 140 1.55 19.02 -10.68
N TYR A 141 0.74 18.37 -11.51
CA TYR A 141 1.18 17.49 -12.58
C TYR A 141 0.99 18.13 -13.95
N GLN A 142 2.01 17.99 -14.78
CA GLN A 142 1.99 18.41 -16.16
C GLN A 142 2.40 17.25 -17.07
N SER A 143 1.69 17.07 -18.20
CA SER A 143 2.07 16.04 -19.16
C SER A 143 3.40 16.38 -19.83
N LYS A 144 4.27 15.39 -19.91
CA LYS A 144 5.55 15.47 -20.61
C LYS A 144 5.42 15.61 -22.13
N ILE A 145 4.26 15.18 -22.69
CA ILE A 145 4.00 15.17 -24.13
C ILE A 145 3.19 16.41 -24.54
N THR A 146 2.19 16.76 -23.73
CA THR A 146 1.25 17.84 -24.02
C THR A 146 1.18 18.77 -22.79
N PRO A 147 2.03 19.82 -22.73
CA PRO A 147 2.15 20.67 -21.53
C PRO A 147 0.86 21.39 -21.09
N GLU A 148 -0.14 21.50 -21.97
CA GLU A 148 -1.47 22.03 -21.66
C GLU A 148 -2.29 21.06 -20.79
N HIS A 149 -1.91 19.78 -20.75
CA HIS A 149 -2.53 18.79 -19.89
C HIS A 149 -1.95 18.88 -18.49
N ARG A 150 -2.70 19.55 -17.64
CA ARG A 150 -2.35 19.78 -16.24
C ARG A 150 -3.48 19.34 -15.34
N PHE A 151 -3.12 18.80 -14.21
CA PHE A 151 -4.05 18.50 -13.13
C PHE A 151 -3.37 18.66 -11.77
N THR A 152 -4.18 18.80 -10.74
CA THR A 152 -3.71 18.88 -9.36
C THR A 152 -4.21 17.66 -8.60
N LEU A 153 -3.33 17.01 -7.87
CA LEU A 153 -3.65 15.87 -7.04
C LEU A 153 -3.37 16.22 -5.58
N ILE A 154 -4.42 16.13 -4.75
CA ILE A 154 -4.32 16.30 -3.30
C ILE A 154 -4.36 14.93 -2.65
N SER A 155 -3.37 14.63 -1.83
CA SER A 155 -3.28 13.42 -1.01
C SER A 155 -3.58 13.75 0.44
N SER A 156 -4.38 12.93 1.09
CA SER A 156 -4.65 13.00 2.52
C SER A 156 -4.86 11.61 3.12
N VAL A 157 -4.71 11.54 4.46
CA VAL A 157 -5.02 10.36 5.28
C VAL A 157 -5.91 10.85 6.40
N ASP A 158 -6.97 10.14 6.70
CA ASP A 158 -7.86 10.49 7.82
C ASP A 158 -7.43 9.84 9.15
N GLY A 159 -8.22 10.09 10.21
CA GLY A 159 -7.92 9.58 11.54
C GLY A 159 -7.99 8.06 11.69
N ASP A 160 -8.66 7.37 10.77
CA ASP A 160 -8.78 5.91 10.72
C ASP A 160 -7.67 5.26 9.87
N GLY A 161 -6.79 6.08 9.29
CA GLY A 161 -5.71 5.62 8.42
C GLY A 161 -6.14 5.33 6.99
N ASP A 162 -7.33 5.78 6.59
CA ASP A 162 -7.81 5.63 5.23
C ASP A 162 -7.25 6.72 4.32
N HIS A 163 -6.86 6.33 3.12
CA HIS A 163 -6.18 7.19 2.16
C HIS A 163 -7.16 7.78 1.15
N ARG A 164 -7.05 9.08 0.94
CA ARG A 164 -7.83 9.80 -0.07
C ARG A 164 -6.90 10.47 -1.08
N VAL A 165 -7.29 10.41 -2.33
CA VAL A 165 -6.76 11.29 -3.38
C VAL A 165 -7.91 12.10 -3.97
N THR A 166 -7.65 13.39 -4.20
CA THR A 166 -8.60 14.29 -4.85
C THR A 166 -7.92 14.89 -6.07
N LEU A 167 -8.53 14.70 -7.22
CA LEU A 167 -8.08 15.23 -8.49
C LEU A 167 -8.82 16.54 -8.78
N HIS A 168 -8.10 17.58 -9.17
CA HIS A 168 -8.66 18.80 -9.73
C HIS A 168 -8.18 18.95 -11.17
N VAL A 169 -9.11 19.15 -12.07
CA VAL A 169 -8.87 19.39 -13.48
C VAL A 169 -9.54 20.68 -13.93
N PRO A 170 -9.06 21.35 -14.99
CA PRO A 170 -9.75 22.51 -15.56
C PRO A 170 -11.19 22.16 -15.94
N ALA A 171 -12.14 23.04 -15.64
CA ALA A 171 -13.52 22.93 -16.10
C ALA A 171 -13.76 23.91 -17.24
N GLY A 172 -14.23 23.44 -18.40
CA GLY A 172 -14.50 24.29 -19.56
C GLY A 172 -15.21 23.58 -20.69
N ARG A 173 -15.90 24.36 -21.55
CA ARG A 173 -16.75 23.84 -22.64
C ARG A 173 -16.01 23.18 -23.80
N ASN A 174 -14.68 23.33 -23.89
CA ASN A 174 -13.88 22.86 -25.03
C ASN A 174 -12.89 21.75 -24.65
N MET A 175 -13.00 21.19 -23.45
CA MET A 175 -12.12 20.12 -23.04
C MET A 175 -12.70 18.78 -23.49
N ASN A 176 -11.87 17.99 -24.14
CA ASN A 176 -12.20 16.61 -24.49
C ASN A 176 -12.45 15.87 -23.18
N THR A 177 -13.73 15.67 -22.84
CA THR A 177 -14.19 15.16 -21.53
C THR A 177 -13.62 13.78 -21.23
N GLU A 178 -13.31 12.97 -22.25
CA GLU A 178 -12.69 11.65 -22.10
C GLU A 178 -11.31 11.70 -21.45
N ARG A 179 -10.57 12.79 -21.63
CA ARG A 179 -9.19 12.94 -21.14
C ARG A 179 -9.11 13.31 -19.66
N TYR A 180 -10.18 13.81 -19.08
CA TYR A 180 -10.30 14.22 -17.69
C TYR A 180 -11.40 13.49 -16.93
N ASP A 181 -11.80 12.31 -17.43
CA ASP A 181 -12.73 11.45 -16.73
C ASP A 181 -12.00 10.79 -15.54
N PHE A 182 -12.24 11.33 -14.35
CA PHE A 182 -11.66 10.83 -13.11
C PHE A 182 -12.04 9.36 -12.87
N SER A 183 -13.28 8.98 -13.15
CA SER A 183 -13.74 7.60 -12.96
C SER A 183 -12.98 6.64 -13.86
N ASN A 184 -12.77 7.00 -15.11
CA ASN A 184 -11.98 6.20 -16.05
C ASN A 184 -10.51 6.15 -15.63
N PHE A 185 -9.91 7.28 -15.22
CA PHE A 185 -8.55 7.33 -14.70
C PHE A 185 -8.36 6.41 -13.50
N ILE A 186 -9.26 6.48 -12.50
CA ILE A 186 -9.18 5.63 -11.32
C ILE A 186 -9.41 4.15 -11.67
N ASN A 187 -10.34 3.83 -12.55
CA ASN A 187 -10.57 2.45 -12.97
C ASN A 187 -9.33 1.87 -13.67
N GLN A 188 -8.67 2.62 -14.54
CA GLN A 188 -7.44 2.23 -15.20
C GLN A 188 -6.29 2.06 -14.19
N LEU A 189 -6.14 2.98 -13.24
CA LEU A 189 -5.16 2.88 -12.17
C LEU A 189 -5.40 1.63 -11.30
N GLU A 190 -6.65 1.37 -10.90
CA GLU A 190 -6.99 0.19 -10.09
C GLU A 190 -6.77 -1.10 -10.89
N GLU A 191 -7.10 -1.11 -12.17
CA GLU A 191 -6.84 -2.26 -13.05
C GLU A 191 -5.35 -2.53 -13.20
N ASP A 192 -4.55 -1.51 -13.44
CA ASP A 192 -3.09 -1.62 -13.55
C ASP A 192 -2.46 -2.02 -12.21
N PHE A 193 -2.94 -1.46 -11.10
CA PHE A 193 -2.51 -1.83 -9.75
C PHE A 193 -2.64 -3.33 -9.48
N TYR A 194 -3.77 -3.93 -9.83
CA TYR A 194 -3.98 -5.37 -9.63
C TYR A 194 -3.23 -6.23 -10.63
N LYS A 195 -2.95 -5.74 -11.84
CA LYS A 195 -2.24 -6.49 -12.89
C LYS A 195 -0.72 -6.39 -12.80
N ALA A 196 -0.20 -5.21 -12.50
CA ALA A 196 1.22 -4.91 -12.57
C ALA A 196 1.77 -4.24 -11.30
N GLY A 197 0.92 -3.93 -10.32
CA GLY A 197 1.30 -3.27 -9.09
C GLY A 197 1.97 -4.18 -8.07
N PRO A 198 2.19 -3.68 -6.84
CA PRO A 198 3.01 -4.33 -5.82
C PRO A 198 2.46 -5.66 -5.30
N LEU A 199 1.19 -5.98 -5.57
CA LEU A 199 0.57 -7.26 -5.19
C LEU A 199 0.86 -8.38 -6.19
N ASN A 200 1.25 -8.05 -7.42
CA ASN A 200 1.51 -9.04 -8.44
C ASN A 200 2.76 -9.86 -8.11
N GLY A 201 2.61 -11.19 -8.07
CA GLY A 201 3.68 -12.12 -7.66
C GLY A 201 4.02 -12.07 -6.17
N ALA A 202 3.34 -11.26 -5.36
CA ALA A 202 3.57 -11.14 -3.93
C ALA A 202 2.87 -12.24 -3.12
N PHE A 203 3.30 -12.40 -1.87
CA PHE A 203 2.62 -13.21 -0.86
C PHE A 203 2.11 -12.27 0.24
N PHE A 204 0.80 -12.22 0.48
CA PHE A 204 0.19 -11.28 1.41
C PHE A 204 -1.11 -11.81 2.02
N ASP A 205 -1.58 -11.15 3.10
CA ASP A 205 -2.84 -11.45 3.78
C ASP A 205 -4.01 -10.57 3.29
N LEU A 206 -5.23 -10.79 3.80
CA LEU A 206 -6.41 -9.97 3.46
C LEU A 206 -6.33 -8.50 3.92
N LYS A 207 -5.39 -8.17 4.79
CA LYS A 207 -5.10 -6.78 5.18
C LYS A 207 -4.03 -6.14 4.31
N TYR A 208 -3.58 -6.87 3.27
CA TYR A 208 -2.52 -6.48 2.34
C TYR A 208 -1.14 -6.38 2.99
N ASN A 209 -0.90 -7.02 4.14
CA ASN A 209 0.43 -7.13 4.71
C ASN A 209 1.22 -8.20 3.96
N PHE A 210 2.43 -7.86 3.54
CA PHE A 210 3.31 -8.81 2.87
C PHE A 210 3.83 -9.86 3.84
N ILE A 211 3.86 -11.09 3.38
CA ILE A 211 4.39 -12.25 4.09
C ILE A 211 5.66 -12.67 3.37
N GLU A 212 6.76 -12.78 4.11
CA GLU A 212 8.02 -13.21 3.53
C GLU A 212 7.99 -14.72 3.22
N ARG A 213 8.54 -15.08 2.08
CA ARG A 213 8.74 -16.47 1.69
C ARG A 213 10.02 -16.96 2.33
N ASP A 214 9.93 -17.98 3.20
CA ASP A 214 11.10 -18.55 3.89
C ASP A 214 11.94 -19.37 2.90
N PRO A 215 13.18 -18.97 2.60
CA PRO A 215 14.04 -19.70 1.68
C PRO A 215 14.49 -21.06 2.23
N ASN A 216 14.38 -21.27 3.56
CA ASN A 216 14.79 -22.50 4.24
C ASN A 216 13.62 -23.45 4.55
N ILE A 217 12.43 -23.18 4.03
CA ILE A 217 11.20 -23.90 4.37
C ILE A 217 11.29 -25.40 4.06
N ASP A 218 12.09 -25.80 3.07
CA ASP A 218 12.32 -27.21 2.73
C ASP A 218 12.92 -28.00 3.89
N ASN A 219 13.73 -27.36 4.73
CA ASN A 219 14.37 -27.97 5.89
C ASN A 219 13.44 -28.13 7.10
N LEU A 220 12.30 -27.46 7.07
CA LEU A 220 11.32 -27.45 8.17
C LEU A 220 10.25 -28.53 8.02
N LEU A 221 10.19 -29.20 6.87
CA LEU A 221 9.16 -30.16 6.54
C LEU A 221 9.74 -31.56 6.36
N ALA A 222 9.33 -32.49 7.24
CA ALA A 222 9.52 -33.93 7.06
C ALA A 222 8.19 -34.51 6.55
N TRP A 223 8.11 -34.81 5.26
CA TRP A 223 6.90 -35.34 4.65
C TRP A 223 7.12 -36.56 3.76
N ASP A 224 6.02 -37.29 3.51
CA ASP A 224 5.98 -38.35 2.54
C ASP A 224 6.27 -37.84 1.14
N SER A 225 7.17 -38.51 0.42
CA SER A 225 7.58 -38.15 -0.92
C SER A 225 6.41 -38.10 -1.91
N LYS A 226 5.43 -39.02 -1.76
CA LYS A 226 4.25 -39.07 -2.63
C LYS A 226 3.35 -37.84 -2.45
N VAL A 227 3.15 -37.39 -1.19
CA VAL A 227 2.39 -36.19 -0.89
C VAL A 227 3.08 -34.97 -1.52
N LYS A 228 4.40 -34.87 -1.34
CA LYS A 228 5.21 -33.80 -1.94
C LYS A 228 5.08 -33.78 -3.46
N GLU A 229 5.26 -34.92 -4.12
CA GLU A 229 5.16 -35.05 -5.58
C GLU A 229 3.75 -34.70 -6.10
N THR A 230 2.71 -35.17 -5.40
CA THR A 230 1.31 -34.87 -5.76
C THR A 230 1.07 -33.36 -5.69
N LEU A 231 1.40 -32.71 -4.58
CA LEU A 231 1.20 -31.26 -4.42
C LEU A 231 2.05 -30.46 -5.38
N TRP A 232 3.27 -30.92 -5.67
CA TRP A 232 4.11 -30.29 -6.68
C TRP A 232 3.46 -30.33 -8.06
N SER A 233 2.93 -31.49 -8.46
CA SER A 233 2.24 -31.65 -9.72
C SER A 233 0.94 -30.82 -9.78
N ASP A 234 0.15 -30.91 -8.73
CA ASP A 234 -1.20 -30.34 -8.70
C ASP A 234 -1.22 -28.83 -8.56
N ILE A 235 -0.16 -28.23 -8.00
CA ILE A 235 -0.07 -26.79 -7.79
C ILE A 235 1.10 -26.19 -8.57
N ILE A 236 2.33 -26.59 -8.29
CA ILE A 236 3.52 -25.94 -8.87
C ILE A 236 3.66 -26.20 -10.37
N THR A 237 3.45 -27.44 -10.81
CA THR A 237 3.47 -27.73 -12.25
C THR A 237 2.24 -27.19 -12.95
N PHE A 238 1.05 -27.27 -12.32
CA PHE A 238 -0.19 -26.76 -12.88
C PHE A 238 -0.12 -25.25 -13.10
N GLN A 239 0.38 -24.45 -12.13
CA GLN A 239 0.52 -22.99 -12.31
C GLN A 239 1.34 -22.64 -13.56
N LYS A 240 2.40 -23.39 -13.87
CA LYS A 240 3.23 -23.18 -15.07
C LYS A 240 2.48 -23.53 -16.37
N ALA A 241 1.50 -24.42 -16.31
CA ALA A 241 0.66 -24.80 -17.44
C ALA A 241 -0.51 -23.83 -17.68
N MET A 242 -0.89 -23.01 -16.68
CA MET A 242 -2.10 -22.15 -16.76
C MET A 242 -2.15 -21.24 -17.97
N PRO A 243 -1.05 -20.56 -18.40
CA PRO A 243 -1.08 -19.72 -19.61
C PRO A 243 -1.46 -20.54 -20.84
N LYS A 244 -0.89 -21.74 -21.00
CA LYS A 244 -1.18 -22.63 -22.13
C LYS A 244 -2.58 -23.18 -22.11
N LEU A 245 -3.10 -23.53 -20.93
CA LEU A 245 -4.49 -23.97 -20.78
C LEU A 245 -5.46 -22.85 -21.18
N LYS A 246 -5.17 -21.61 -20.80
CA LYS A 246 -5.95 -20.43 -21.19
C LYS A 246 -5.97 -20.22 -22.71
N GLU A 247 -4.80 -20.32 -23.37
CA GLU A 247 -4.70 -20.23 -24.83
C GLU A 247 -5.55 -21.29 -25.55
N LEU A 248 -5.61 -22.49 -24.97
CA LEU A 248 -6.39 -23.61 -25.51
C LEU A 248 -7.89 -23.53 -25.15
N GLY A 249 -8.34 -22.51 -24.43
CA GLY A 249 -9.73 -22.39 -23.96
C GLY A 249 -10.13 -23.42 -22.90
N LEU A 250 -9.14 -24.07 -22.26
CA LEU A 250 -9.35 -25.05 -21.20
C LEU A 250 -9.43 -24.37 -19.83
N SER A 251 -10.04 -25.08 -18.85
CA SER A 251 -10.04 -24.60 -17.47
C SER A 251 -8.62 -24.46 -16.93
N ASN A 252 -8.30 -23.28 -16.41
CA ASN A 252 -7.04 -22.96 -15.75
C ASN A 252 -7.25 -22.65 -14.26
N SER A 253 -8.22 -23.31 -13.65
CA SER A 253 -8.49 -23.30 -12.20
C SER A 253 -8.45 -24.72 -11.67
N ARG A 254 -7.88 -24.92 -10.47
CA ARG A 254 -7.79 -26.21 -9.81
C ARG A 254 -7.83 -26.05 -8.30
N GLY A 255 -8.81 -26.64 -7.64
CA GLY A 255 -8.94 -26.60 -6.20
C GLY A 255 -8.23 -27.79 -5.51
N VAL A 256 -7.63 -27.53 -4.34
CA VAL A 256 -6.98 -28.52 -3.50
C VAL A 256 -7.45 -28.35 -2.05
N ILE A 257 -7.73 -29.47 -1.38
CA ILE A 257 -8.07 -29.51 0.05
C ILE A 257 -7.05 -30.38 0.78
N LEU A 258 -6.40 -29.81 1.79
CA LEU A 258 -5.52 -30.53 2.71
C LEU A 258 -6.31 -30.87 3.97
N ALA A 259 -6.75 -32.11 4.09
CA ALA A 259 -7.45 -32.62 5.27
C ALA A 259 -6.54 -33.48 6.15
N GLY A 260 -6.66 -33.34 7.46
CA GLY A 260 -5.89 -34.14 8.40
C GLY A 260 -5.93 -33.59 9.82
N PRO A 261 -5.55 -34.41 10.83
CA PRO A 261 -5.58 -33.98 12.24
C PRO A 261 -4.77 -32.71 12.51
N PRO A 262 -5.08 -31.96 13.57
CA PRO A 262 -4.28 -30.81 13.98
C PRO A 262 -2.82 -31.23 14.24
N GLY A 263 -1.89 -30.29 13.96
CA GLY A 263 -0.46 -30.55 14.17
C GLY A 263 0.25 -31.37 13.08
N THR A 264 -0.43 -31.78 11.99
CA THR A 264 0.19 -32.55 10.89
C THR A 264 0.95 -31.69 9.87
N GLY A 265 1.08 -30.39 10.09
CA GLY A 265 1.88 -29.51 9.24
C GLY A 265 1.14 -28.89 8.05
N LYS A 266 -0.18 -28.92 7.98
CA LYS A 266 -0.98 -28.37 6.87
C LYS A 266 -0.63 -26.91 6.54
N THR A 267 -0.54 -26.04 7.55
CA THR A 267 -0.11 -24.64 7.42
C THR A 267 1.31 -24.52 6.85
N MET A 268 2.22 -25.38 7.31
CA MET A 268 3.61 -25.38 6.80
C MET A 268 3.67 -25.81 5.33
N ILE A 269 2.83 -26.78 4.94
CA ILE A 269 2.68 -27.20 3.54
C ILE A 269 2.16 -26.06 2.69
N ALA A 270 1.14 -25.32 3.16
CA ALA A 270 0.60 -24.16 2.46
C ALA A 270 1.66 -23.05 2.25
N LYS A 271 2.45 -22.76 3.29
CA LYS A 271 3.58 -21.81 3.20
C LYS A 271 4.69 -22.33 2.28
N TRP A 272 4.96 -23.65 2.29
CA TRP A 272 5.92 -24.26 1.38
C TRP A 272 5.48 -24.09 -0.09
N LEU A 273 4.20 -24.32 -0.38
CA LEU A 273 3.64 -24.11 -1.71
C LEU A 273 3.75 -22.65 -2.13
N ALA A 274 3.45 -21.71 -1.21
CA ALA A 274 3.61 -20.30 -1.47
C ALA A 274 5.08 -19.90 -1.73
N ALA A 275 6.03 -20.51 -1.01
CA ALA A 275 7.47 -20.24 -1.19
C ALA A 275 8.00 -20.72 -2.56
N HIS A 276 7.43 -21.80 -3.10
CA HIS A 276 7.80 -22.36 -4.42
C HIS A 276 6.92 -21.88 -5.57
N SER A 277 5.92 -21.04 -5.28
CA SER A 277 5.05 -20.47 -6.30
C SER A 277 5.64 -19.21 -6.92
N ASP A 278 5.60 -19.12 -8.26
CA ASP A 278 6.01 -17.94 -9.01
C ASP A 278 4.84 -16.95 -9.25
N ILE A 279 3.65 -17.30 -8.73
CA ILE A 279 2.42 -16.51 -8.87
C ILE A 279 2.08 -15.77 -7.57
N THR A 280 1.09 -14.89 -7.65
CA THR A 280 0.56 -14.21 -6.45
C THR A 280 0.02 -15.24 -5.45
N CYS A 281 0.31 -15.07 -4.15
CA CYS A 281 -0.21 -15.90 -3.08
C CYS A 281 -0.98 -15.06 -2.09
N ILE A 282 -2.18 -15.49 -1.71
CA ILE A 282 -3.01 -14.83 -0.69
C ILE A 282 -3.24 -15.82 0.44
N LEU A 283 -2.86 -15.44 1.66
CA LEU A 283 -3.11 -16.23 2.87
C LEU A 283 -4.30 -15.66 3.64
N ILE A 284 -5.27 -16.49 3.91
CA ILE A 284 -6.47 -16.15 4.65
C ILE A 284 -6.59 -17.05 5.85
N SER A 285 -6.56 -16.48 7.04
CA SER A 285 -6.95 -17.20 8.26
C SER A 285 -8.48 -17.27 8.35
N ALA A 286 -9.00 -18.41 8.77
CA ALA A 286 -10.44 -18.60 8.96
C ALA A 286 -11.08 -17.55 9.88
N GLU A 287 -10.32 -17.01 10.83
CA GLU A 287 -10.78 -15.92 11.72
C GLU A 287 -11.17 -14.64 10.99
N MET A 288 -10.61 -14.43 9.79
CA MET A 288 -10.93 -13.26 8.95
C MET A 288 -12.22 -13.43 8.15
N ILE A 289 -12.79 -14.65 8.15
CA ILE A 289 -14.00 -14.99 7.43
C ILE A 289 -15.16 -15.01 8.42
N THR A 290 -16.01 -13.99 8.37
CA THR A 290 -17.19 -13.86 9.25
C THR A 290 -18.46 -14.35 8.57
N GLY A 291 -18.47 -14.46 7.24
CA GLY A 291 -19.65 -14.86 6.49
C GLY A 291 -19.38 -15.22 5.04
N ARG A 292 -20.42 -15.70 4.36
CA ARG A 292 -20.35 -16.12 2.94
C ARG A 292 -19.86 -15.02 2.00
N GLN A 293 -20.20 -13.77 2.30
CA GLN A 293 -19.78 -12.62 1.49
C GLN A 293 -18.25 -12.42 1.50
N ASP A 294 -17.59 -12.78 2.62
CA ASP A 294 -16.15 -12.62 2.72
C ASP A 294 -15.42 -13.65 1.83
N ILE A 295 -15.93 -14.88 1.73
CA ILE A 295 -15.40 -15.87 0.79
C ILE A 295 -15.50 -15.34 -0.66
N LYS A 296 -16.64 -14.76 -1.04
CA LYS A 296 -16.81 -14.15 -2.37
C LYS A 296 -15.78 -13.05 -2.64
N LYS A 297 -15.58 -12.16 -1.67
CA LYS A 297 -14.57 -11.10 -1.77
C LYS A 297 -13.15 -11.66 -1.91
N CYS A 298 -12.83 -12.77 -1.21
CA CYS A 298 -11.54 -13.43 -1.34
C CYS A 298 -11.30 -13.93 -2.78
N TYR A 299 -12.29 -14.57 -3.37
CA TYR A 299 -12.22 -15.01 -4.77
C TYR A 299 -12.19 -13.84 -5.77
N GLU A 300 -12.94 -12.76 -5.50
CA GLU A 300 -12.88 -11.53 -6.29
C GLU A 300 -11.49 -10.92 -6.29
N LEU A 301 -10.86 -10.83 -5.10
CA LEU A 301 -9.48 -10.36 -4.98
C LEU A 301 -8.52 -11.29 -5.71
N ALA A 302 -8.63 -12.61 -5.52
CA ALA A 302 -7.79 -13.59 -6.19
C ALA A 302 -7.88 -13.50 -7.72
N ARG A 303 -9.07 -13.27 -8.27
CA ARG A 303 -9.26 -13.06 -9.72
C ARG A 303 -8.61 -11.77 -10.21
N LYS A 304 -8.68 -10.69 -9.41
CA LYS A 304 -8.06 -9.39 -9.78
C LYS A 304 -6.54 -9.47 -9.88
N VAL A 305 -5.89 -10.25 -9.00
CA VAL A 305 -4.42 -10.43 -8.99
C VAL A 305 -3.96 -11.77 -9.61
N SER A 306 -4.81 -12.36 -10.43
CA SER A 306 -4.55 -13.64 -11.11
C SER A 306 -3.33 -13.55 -12.07
N PRO A 307 -2.47 -14.59 -12.16
CA PRO A 307 -2.63 -15.93 -11.56
C PRO A 307 -2.33 -15.94 -10.05
N THR A 308 -3.16 -16.69 -9.28
CA THR A 308 -3.16 -16.63 -7.82
C THR A 308 -3.31 -18.00 -7.16
N LEU A 309 -2.49 -18.27 -6.14
CA LEU A 309 -2.69 -19.32 -5.15
C LEU A 309 -3.45 -18.72 -3.96
N LEU A 310 -4.73 -19.06 -3.83
CA LEU A 310 -5.60 -18.59 -2.75
C LEU A 310 -5.61 -19.62 -1.62
N ILE A 311 -4.94 -19.33 -0.51
CA ILE A 311 -4.79 -20.24 0.64
C ILE A 311 -5.79 -19.81 1.72
N ILE A 312 -6.66 -20.73 2.14
CA ILE A 312 -7.60 -20.53 3.25
C ILE A 312 -7.29 -21.56 4.32
N GLU A 313 -6.77 -21.09 5.47
CA GLU A 313 -6.41 -21.95 6.57
C GLU A 313 -7.62 -22.24 7.47
N ASP A 314 -7.68 -23.52 7.95
CA ASP A 314 -8.64 -24.01 8.93
C ASP A 314 -10.10 -23.64 8.63
N ILE A 315 -10.52 -23.90 7.39
CA ILE A 315 -11.85 -23.50 6.88
C ILE A 315 -13.01 -24.06 7.72
N ASP A 316 -12.80 -25.15 8.44
CA ASP A 316 -13.75 -25.74 9.39
C ASP A 316 -13.96 -24.89 10.65
N THR A 317 -13.03 -23.98 10.97
CA THR A 317 -13.17 -23.05 12.10
C THR A 317 -13.78 -21.73 11.69
N ALA A 318 -13.84 -21.45 10.39
CA ALA A 318 -14.48 -20.25 9.87
C ALA A 318 -15.96 -20.20 10.23
N GLY A 319 -16.41 -19.08 10.79
CA GLY A 319 -17.81 -18.92 11.25
C GLY A 319 -18.15 -19.68 12.54
N ALA A 320 -17.17 -20.00 13.37
CA ALA A 320 -17.30 -20.75 14.63
C ALA A 320 -18.34 -20.20 15.63
N LEU A 321 -18.96 -19.04 15.37
CA LEU A 321 -20.05 -18.51 16.16
C LEU A 321 -21.38 -19.27 15.96
N ASP A 322 -21.49 -20.13 14.94
CA ASP A 322 -22.71 -20.88 14.61
C ASP A 322 -22.52 -22.41 14.68
N ARG A 323 -21.79 -22.90 15.70
CA ARG A 323 -21.49 -24.33 15.94
C ARG A 323 -22.72 -25.23 16.12
N ARG A 324 -23.95 -24.74 16.00
CA ARG A 324 -25.20 -25.50 16.19
C ARG A 324 -25.82 -26.03 14.89
N ALA A 325 -25.34 -25.64 13.74
CA ALA A 325 -25.78 -26.17 12.45
C ALA A 325 -24.87 -27.31 11.98
N ALA A 326 -25.42 -28.47 11.73
CA ALA A 326 -24.69 -29.68 11.27
C ALA A 326 -24.05 -29.52 9.87
N ASP A 327 -24.35 -28.45 9.16
CA ASP A 327 -23.76 -28.13 7.85
C ASP A 327 -22.81 -26.95 8.04
N HIS A 328 -21.55 -27.10 7.60
CA HIS A 328 -20.56 -26.02 7.53
C HIS A 328 -20.89 -25.07 6.35
N PRO A 329 -21.67 -24.00 6.56
CA PRO A 329 -22.16 -23.16 5.45
C PRO A 329 -21.03 -22.52 4.65
N LEU A 330 -19.87 -22.31 5.29
CA LEU A 330 -18.71 -21.68 4.68
C LEU A 330 -17.89 -22.65 3.84
N LEU A 331 -17.78 -23.93 4.25
CA LEU A 331 -17.17 -24.96 3.40
C LEU A 331 -18.01 -25.18 2.14
N GLY A 332 -19.34 -25.22 2.27
CA GLY A 332 -20.25 -25.29 1.12
C GLY A 332 -20.10 -24.12 0.17
N GLU A 333 -20.00 -22.88 0.69
CA GLU A 333 -19.75 -21.69 -0.13
C GLU A 333 -18.37 -21.69 -0.78
N PHE A 334 -17.35 -22.19 -0.07
CA PHE A 334 -16.00 -22.36 -0.63
C PHE A 334 -16.03 -23.33 -1.82
N LEU A 335 -16.63 -24.53 -1.64
CA LEU A 335 -16.76 -25.52 -2.70
C LEU A 335 -17.60 -24.99 -3.87
N GLN A 336 -18.72 -24.32 -3.58
CA GLN A 336 -19.55 -23.71 -4.61
C GLN A 336 -18.82 -22.58 -5.35
N SER A 337 -17.95 -21.84 -4.65
CA SER A 337 -17.12 -20.82 -5.26
C SER A 337 -15.99 -21.41 -6.11
N MET A 338 -15.54 -22.64 -5.82
CA MET A 338 -14.62 -23.38 -6.68
C MET A 338 -15.26 -23.79 -8.00
N ASP A 339 -16.52 -24.28 -7.94
CA ASP A 339 -17.28 -24.81 -9.09
C ASP A 339 -18.27 -23.81 -9.68
N GLY A 340 -18.28 -22.56 -9.17
CA GLY A 340 -19.33 -21.58 -9.38
C GLY A 340 -19.52 -21.12 -10.83
N ILE A 341 -20.69 -20.50 -11.07
CA ILE A 341 -21.13 -19.94 -12.37
C ILE A 341 -20.11 -18.93 -12.94
N VAL A 342 -19.35 -18.25 -12.06
CA VAL A 342 -18.26 -17.37 -12.48
C VAL A 342 -16.98 -18.18 -12.54
N PRO A 343 -16.39 -18.37 -13.72
CA PRO A 343 -15.14 -19.12 -13.84
C PRO A 343 -14.02 -18.48 -13.02
N ASN A 344 -13.34 -19.28 -12.18
CA ASN A 344 -12.18 -18.83 -11.41
C ASN A 344 -10.89 -18.93 -12.23
N HIS A 345 -10.91 -18.37 -13.44
CA HIS A 345 -9.74 -18.41 -14.32
C HIS A 345 -8.50 -17.84 -13.63
N GLY A 346 -7.43 -18.61 -13.63
CA GLY A 346 -6.17 -18.19 -13.06
C GLY A 346 -6.10 -18.28 -11.53
N VAL A 347 -7.06 -18.91 -10.85
CA VAL A 347 -7.06 -19.08 -9.39
C VAL A 347 -6.90 -20.55 -9.03
N ILE A 348 -5.97 -20.84 -8.13
CA ILE A 348 -5.76 -22.13 -7.49
C ILE A 348 -6.18 -22.00 -6.03
N PRO A 349 -7.41 -22.34 -5.64
CA PRO A 349 -7.82 -22.36 -4.25
C PRO A 349 -7.22 -23.57 -3.53
N LEU A 350 -6.61 -23.33 -2.37
CA LEU A 350 -6.09 -24.32 -1.44
C LEU A 350 -6.72 -24.09 -0.07
N ALA A 351 -7.48 -25.06 0.41
CA ALA A 351 -8.03 -25.01 1.76
C ALA A 351 -7.36 -26.02 2.67
N THR A 352 -7.20 -25.68 3.96
CA THR A 352 -6.84 -26.62 5.00
C THR A 352 -8.03 -26.87 5.92
N THR A 353 -8.20 -28.09 6.40
CA THR A 353 -9.27 -28.50 7.33
C THR A 353 -8.80 -29.63 8.23
N ASN A 354 -9.43 -29.78 9.40
CA ASN A 354 -9.18 -30.85 10.35
C ASN A 354 -10.07 -32.07 10.10
#